data_e6fe8f6bc80a424924ed00b5f2b5306b
#
_entry.id   e6fe8f6bc80a424924ed00b5f2b5306b
#
_cell.length_a   1.000
_cell.length_b   1.000
_cell.length_c   1.000
_cell.angle_alpha   90.00
_cell.angle_beta   90.00
_cell.angle_gamma   90.00
#
_symmetry.space_group_name_H-M   'P 1'
#
loop_
_entity.id
_entity.type
_entity.pdbx_description
1 polymer ?
#
loop_
_entity_poly.entity_id
_entity_poly.type
_entity_poly.pdbx_seq_one_letter_code
_entity_poly.pdbx_strand_id
1 'polypeptide(L)'
;DLYYYYDAQNVYHRSEGFIISIFIPVTGMMVEMSFLIEYRKKLSNITISSLGSYIILPIVAAIIQFYFYEISLIDIAICNSMIVMYITVIGEQNRKLDNLEQKQIKTEAELEISMVLNQCIAELTTEADINIAIHNLLAIINNYFGADRCYIFENNYDDNTMDNTYEYVSDSITAKKDKLQKLSMNIVSLWMENFKEEKPYYIADISRQKEEPVYNMLHEQLSLIHISEPTRQE
;
A
#
# COMPACT_ATOMS: atom_id res chain seq x y z
N ASP A 1 0.62 1.16 63.09
CA ASP A 1 0.50 1.44 61.66
C ASP A 1 -0.45 0.44 61.00
N LEU A 2 -1.31 0.90 60.12
CA LEU A 2 -2.41 0.07 59.57
C LEU A 2 -1.93 -1.03 58.64
N TYR A 3 -0.87 -0.79 57.88
CA TYR A 3 -0.41 -1.73 56.81
C TYR A 3 0.88 -2.47 57.17
N TYR A 4 1.80 -1.81 57.92
CA TYR A 4 3.06 -2.37 58.30
C TYR A 4 3.59 -1.68 59.57
N TYR A 5 4.51 -2.33 60.28
CA TYR A 5 5.26 -1.74 61.39
C TYR A 5 6.68 -2.29 61.43
N TYR A 6 7.57 -1.56 62.08
CA TYR A 6 8.91 -1.99 62.39
C TYR A 6 8.99 -2.35 63.85
N ASP A 7 9.61 -3.46 64.21
CA ASP A 7 9.84 -3.86 65.56
C ASP A 7 11.02 -3.10 66.21
N ALA A 8 11.32 -3.38 67.46
CA ALA A 8 12.42 -2.76 68.18
C ALA A 8 13.81 -3.04 67.57
N GLN A 9 13.92 -4.05 66.74
CA GLN A 9 15.12 -4.45 65.99
C GLN A 9 15.17 -3.87 64.59
N ASN A 10 14.23 -2.98 64.25
CA ASN A 10 14.07 -2.35 62.96
C ASN A 10 13.76 -3.32 61.81
N VAL A 11 13.10 -4.47 62.16
CA VAL A 11 12.65 -5.44 61.18
C VAL A 11 11.23 -5.13 60.75
N TYR A 12 10.97 -5.20 59.43
CA TYR A 12 9.67 -4.94 58.80
C TYR A 12 8.68 -6.07 59.08
N HIS A 13 7.48 -5.71 59.50
CA HIS A 13 6.37 -6.64 59.73
C HIS A 13 5.10 -6.12 59.03
N ARG A 14 4.35 -7.02 58.44
CA ARG A 14 3.03 -6.73 57.87
C ARG A 14 1.98 -6.72 58.96
N SER A 15 1.14 -5.66 59.00
CA SER A 15 0.00 -5.54 59.88
C SER A 15 -1.23 -6.22 59.27
N GLU A 16 -2.27 -6.46 60.07
CA GLU A 16 -3.54 -7.07 59.61
C GLU A 16 -4.22 -6.26 58.49
N GLY A 17 -4.06 -4.92 58.48
CA GLY A 17 -4.57 -4.06 57.42
C GLY A 17 -3.89 -4.21 56.07
N PHE A 18 -2.78 -4.97 55.96
CA PHE A 18 -2.08 -5.19 54.69
C PHE A 18 -2.99 -5.86 53.64
N ILE A 19 -3.95 -6.68 54.06
CA ILE A 19 -4.91 -7.34 53.15
C ILE A 19 -5.75 -6.28 52.38
N ILE A 20 -6.08 -5.16 53.00
CA ILE A 20 -6.87 -4.09 52.40
C ILE A 20 -6.09 -3.47 51.20
N SER A 21 -4.76 -3.35 51.33
CA SER A 21 -3.92 -2.80 50.26
C SER A 21 -3.90 -3.66 48.99
N ILE A 22 -4.20 -4.95 49.12
CA ILE A 22 -4.26 -5.88 47.98
C ILE A 22 -5.60 -5.84 47.26
N PHE A 23 -6.68 -5.41 47.92
CA PHE A 23 -8.05 -5.46 47.38
C PHE A 23 -8.21 -4.59 46.15
N ILE A 24 -7.69 -3.37 46.12
CA ILE A 24 -7.80 -2.42 44.99
C ILE A 24 -7.05 -2.95 43.76
N PRO A 25 -5.77 -3.37 43.83
CA PRO A 25 -5.08 -3.94 42.67
C PRO A 25 -5.77 -5.19 42.11
N VAL A 26 -6.24 -6.09 42.98
CA VAL A 26 -6.91 -7.32 42.52
C VAL A 26 -8.24 -7.01 41.80
N THR A 27 -9.04 -6.11 42.32
CA THR A 27 -10.29 -5.69 41.65
C THR A 27 -9.99 -5.00 40.30
N GLY A 28 -8.96 -4.17 40.19
CA GLY A 28 -8.48 -3.59 38.95
C GLY A 28 -8.12 -4.66 37.92
N MET A 29 -7.31 -5.65 38.30
CA MET A 29 -6.94 -6.78 37.42
C MET A 29 -8.14 -7.60 36.96
N MET A 30 -9.16 -7.80 37.80
CA MET A 30 -10.39 -8.49 37.41
C MET A 30 -11.18 -7.72 36.35
N VAL A 31 -11.28 -6.41 36.48
CA VAL A 31 -11.92 -5.53 35.50
C VAL A 31 -11.16 -5.57 34.16
N GLU A 32 -9.85 -5.44 34.19
CA GLU A 32 -9.00 -5.53 33.00
C GLU A 32 -9.13 -6.86 32.29
N MET A 33 -9.14 -7.99 33.04
CA MET A 33 -9.35 -9.32 32.48
C MET A 33 -10.73 -9.45 31.82
N SER A 34 -11.76 -8.89 32.43
CA SER A 34 -13.12 -8.87 31.86
C SER A 34 -13.14 -8.15 30.50
N PHE A 35 -12.55 -6.96 30.42
CA PHE A 35 -12.41 -6.24 29.16
C PHE A 35 -11.61 -7.01 28.11
N LEU A 36 -10.53 -7.63 28.49
CA LEU A 36 -9.70 -8.43 27.58
C LEU A 36 -10.50 -9.60 26.98
N ILE A 37 -11.32 -10.29 27.77
CA ILE A 37 -12.16 -11.40 27.33
C ILE A 37 -13.28 -10.87 26.39
N GLU A 38 -13.90 -9.77 26.74
CA GLU A 38 -15.00 -9.18 25.96
C GLU A 38 -14.52 -8.71 24.57
N TYR A 39 -13.39 -8.02 24.53
CA TYR A 39 -12.87 -7.40 23.29
C TYR A 39 -11.85 -8.26 22.53
N ARG A 40 -11.54 -9.48 22.98
CA ARG A 40 -10.52 -10.37 22.38
C ARG A 40 -10.65 -10.56 20.86
N LYS A 41 -11.88 -10.55 20.33
CA LYS A 41 -12.14 -10.75 18.88
C LYS A 41 -11.83 -9.51 18.05
N LYS A 42 -11.72 -8.33 18.67
CA LYS A 42 -11.44 -7.05 18.01
C LYS A 42 -9.97 -6.62 18.12
N LEU A 43 -9.21 -7.29 18.99
CA LEU A 43 -7.81 -7.01 19.24
C LEU A 43 -6.90 -7.94 18.45
N SER A 44 -5.71 -7.46 18.08
CA SER A 44 -4.69 -8.29 17.48
C SER A 44 -4.11 -9.28 18.53
N ASN A 45 -3.57 -10.41 18.06
CA ASN A 45 -2.95 -11.39 18.95
C ASN A 45 -1.78 -10.78 19.74
N ILE A 46 -1.07 -9.83 19.15
CA ILE A 46 0.04 -9.12 19.80
C ILE A 46 -0.48 -8.25 20.94
N THR A 47 -1.56 -7.50 20.71
CA THR A 47 -2.19 -6.66 21.74
C THR A 47 -2.77 -7.51 22.86
N ILE A 48 -3.41 -8.65 22.55
CA ILE A 48 -3.92 -9.58 23.56
C ILE A 48 -2.77 -10.12 24.42
N SER A 49 -1.66 -10.53 23.82
CA SER A 49 -0.47 -11.02 24.54
C SER A 49 0.15 -9.94 25.43
N SER A 50 0.24 -8.70 24.92
CA SER A 50 0.77 -7.56 25.68
C SER A 50 -0.10 -7.20 26.88
N LEU A 51 -1.42 -7.11 26.70
CA LEU A 51 -2.39 -6.87 27.79
C LEU A 51 -2.41 -8.03 28.78
N GLY A 52 -2.31 -9.26 28.30
CA GLY A 52 -2.20 -10.45 29.16
C GLY A 52 -0.92 -10.43 30.00
N SER A 53 0.21 -10.02 29.44
CA SER A 53 1.47 -9.88 30.18
C SER A 53 1.39 -8.79 31.26
N TYR A 54 0.68 -7.70 31.01
CA TYR A 54 0.43 -6.63 31.97
C TYR A 54 -0.31 -7.15 33.22
N ILE A 55 -1.23 -8.10 33.07
CA ILE A 55 -1.95 -8.72 34.17
C ILE A 55 -1.10 -9.82 34.86
N ILE A 56 -0.44 -10.68 34.09
CA ILE A 56 0.24 -11.88 34.61
C ILE A 56 1.56 -11.53 35.29
N LEU A 57 2.38 -10.62 34.72
CA LEU A 57 3.70 -10.30 35.23
C LEU A 57 3.68 -9.79 36.70
N PRO A 58 2.81 -8.85 37.11
CA PRO A 58 2.72 -8.39 38.47
C PRO A 58 2.27 -9.49 39.46
N ILE A 59 1.39 -10.39 38.99
CA ILE A 59 0.95 -11.55 39.85
C ILE A 59 2.14 -12.47 40.12
N VAL A 60 2.90 -12.82 39.09
CA VAL A 60 4.10 -13.66 39.25
C VAL A 60 5.14 -12.97 40.13
N ALA A 61 5.36 -11.68 39.95
CA ALA A 61 6.25 -10.88 40.78
C ALA A 61 5.81 -10.85 42.23
N ALA A 62 4.50 -10.73 42.51
CA ALA A 62 3.94 -10.76 43.86
C ALA A 62 4.19 -12.12 44.57
N ILE A 63 4.02 -13.19 43.84
CA ILE A 63 4.29 -14.54 44.38
C ILE A 63 5.78 -14.69 44.72
N ILE A 64 6.68 -14.26 43.84
CA ILE A 64 8.13 -14.32 44.10
C ILE A 64 8.50 -13.41 45.26
N GLN A 65 7.96 -12.20 45.33
CA GLN A 65 8.23 -11.25 46.42
C GLN A 65 7.74 -11.77 47.79
N PHE A 66 6.79 -12.70 47.82
CA PHE A 66 6.40 -13.33 49.06
C PHE A 66 7.55 -14.11 49.72
N TYR A 67 8.45 -14.63 48.91
CA TYR A 67 9.64 -15.39 49.40
C TYR A 67 10.89 -14.49 49.52
N PHE A 68 10.97 -13.38 48.77
CA PHE A 68 12.13 -12.49 48.73
C PHE A 68 11.70 -11.06 49.09
N TYR A 69 11.90 -10.67 50.36
CA TYR A 69 11.37 -9.38 50.88
C TYR A 69 12.18 -8.13 50.52
N GLU A 70 13.43 -8.29 50.09
CA GLU A 70 14.39 -7.19 49.99
C GLU A 70 14.22 -6.29 48.75
N ILE A 71 13.54 -6.75 47.72
CA ILE A 71 13.40 -6.04 46.45
C ILE A 71 11.92 -5.89 46.10
N SER A 72 11.48 -4.67 45.70
CA SER A 72 10.12 -4.43 45.19
C SER A 72 9.99 -4.93 43.77
N LEU A 73 9.85 -6.25 43.59
CA LEU A 73 9.69 -6.89 42.26
C LEU A 73 8.37 -6.51 41.60
N ILE A 74 7.32 -6.25 42.36
CA ILE A 74 6.00 -5.87 41.83
C ILE A 74 6.08 -4.56 41.08
N ASP A 75 6.71 -3.52 41.64
CA ASP A 75 6.81 -2.22 41.00
C ASP A 75 7.61 -2.28 39.69
N ILE A 76 8.70 -3.07 39.69
CA ILE A 76 9.50 -3.31 38.48
C ILE A 76 8.68 -4.03 37.41
N ALA A 77 7.90 -5.05 37.80
CA ALA A 77 7.04 -5.80 36.89
C ALA A 77 5.94 -4.92 36.28
N ILE A 78 5.28 -4.06 37.07
CA ILE A 78 4.29 -3.11 36.62
C ILE A 78 4.89 -2.12 35.61
N CYS A 79 6.02 -1.49 35.96
CA CYS A 79 6.68 -0.53 35.07
C CYS A 79 7.06 -1.15 33.72
N ASN A 80 7.68 -2.35 33.74
CA ASN A 80 8.06 -3.02 32.51
C ASN A 80 6.85 -3.43 31.67
N SER A 81 5.80 -3.98 32.28
CA SER A 81 4.59 -4.37 31.55
C SER A 81 3.83 -3.17 30.98
N MET A 82 3.81 -2.02 31.65
CA MET A 82 3.29 -0.76 31.12
C MET A 82 4.07 -0.29 29.89
N ILE A 83 5.40 -0.36 29.91
CA ILE A 83 6.24 0.01 28.77
C ILE A 83 5.93 -0.88 27.56
N VAL A 84 5.88 -2.19 27.77
CA VAL A 84 5.56 -3.17 26.71
C VAL A 84 4.17 -2.90 26.13
N MET A 85 3.17 -2.67 26.97
CA MET A 85 1.82 -2.35 26.56
C MET A 85 1.79 -1.05 25.74
N TYR A 86 2.45 0.01 26.22
CA TYR A 86 2.53 1.30 25.51
C TYR A 86 3.15 1.16 24.13
N ILE A 87 4.30 0.49 24.01
CA ILE A 87 4.98 0.26 22.74
C ILE A 87 4.08 -0.55 21.79
N THR A 88 3.38 -1.57 22.30
CA THR A 88 2.49 -2.41 21.49
C THR A 88 1.30 -1.61 20.95
N VAL A 89 0.65 -0.80 21.79
CA VAL A 89 -0.50 0.04 21.40
C VAL A 89 -0.09 1.07 20.36
N ILE A 90 1.02 1.78 20.59
CA ILE A 90 1.55 2.76 19.62
C ILE A 90 1.91 2.07 18.30
N GLY A 91 2.59 0.92 18.36
CA GLY A 91 2.95 0.17 17.16
C GLY A 91 1.72 -0.29 16.35
N GLU A 92 0.64 -0.68 17.02
CA GLU A 92 -0.60 -1.07 16.33
C GLU A 92 -1.33 0.15 15.74
N GLN A 93 -1.35 1.28 16.45
CA GLN A 93 -1.92 2.53 15.92
C GLN A 93 -1.17 3.00 14.67
N ASN A 94 0.16 3.00 14.70
CA ASN A 94 0.97 3.39 13.54
C ASN A 94 0.70 2.48 12.34
N ARG A 95 0.64 1.15 12.53
CA ARG A 95 0.29 0.21 11.44
C ARG A 95 -1.09 0.48 10.85
N LYS A 96 -2.07 0.84 11.68
CA LYS A 96 -3.41 1.19 11.19
C LYS A 96 -3.39 2.48 10.38
N LEU A 97 -2.62 3.49 10.84
CA LEU A 97 -2.44 4.74 10.10
C LEU A 97 -1.79 4.47 8.73
N ASP A 98 -0.68 3.74 8.69
CA ASP A 98 0.03 3.40 7.45
C ASP A 98 -0.89 2.67 6.46
N ASN A 99 -1.68 1.71 6.94
CA ASN A 99 -2.64 0.99 6.10
C ASN A 99 -3.76 1.90 5.56
N LEU A 100 -4.23 2.86 6.35
CA LEU A 100 -5.24 3.83 5.92
C LEU A 100 -4.67 4.78 4.88
N GLU A 101 -3.46 5.27 5.09
CA GLU A 101 -2.76 6.15 4.15
C GLU A 101 -2.53 5.45 2.80
N GLN A 102 -2.03 4.22 2.81
CA GLN A 102 -1.86 3.42 1.58
C GLN A 102 -3.20 3.19 0.86
N LYS A 103 -4.26 2.90 1.61
CA LYS A 103 -5.58 2.73 1.03
C LYS A 103 -6.12 4.03 0.43
N GLN A 104 -5.87 5.16 1.07
CA GLN A 104 -6.26 6.47 0.56
C GLN A 104 -5.53 6.77 -0.74
N ILE A 105 -4.20 6.63 -0.79
CA ILE A 105 -3.40 6.84 -2.01
C ILE A 105 -3.92 5.98 -3.16
N LYS A 106 -4.21 4.70 -2.89
CA LYS A 106 -4.76 3.80 -3.90
C LYS A 106 -6.13 4.27 -4.42
N THR A 107 -7.01 4.69 -3.50
CA THR A 107 -8.37 5.16 -3.87
C THR A 107 -8.29 6.47 -4.67
N GLU A 108 -7.39 7.38 -4.32
CA GLU A 108 -7.17 8.63 -5.07
C GLU A 108 -6.67 8.34 -6.50
N ALA A 109 -5.72 7.41 -6.66
CA ALA A 109 -5.25 7.00 -7.97
C ALA A 109 -6.35 6.32 -8.81
N GLU A 110 -7.18 5.45 -8.22
CA GLU A 110 -8.31 4.83 -8.89
C GLU A 110 -9.37 5.87 -9.32
N LEU A 111 -9.60 6.89 -8.50
CA LEU A 111 -10.51 7.98 -8.81
C LEU A 111 -9.97 8.82 -9.98
N GLU A 112 -8.68 9.16 -9.98
CA GLU A 112 -8.04 9.91 -11.05
C GLU A 112 -8.16 9.18 -12.40
N ILE A 113 -7.84 7.88 -12.43
CA ILE A 113 -8.02 7.03 -13.62
C ILE A 113 -9.48 7.05 -14.08
N SER A 114 -10.42 6.89 -13.15
CA SER A 114 -11.86 6.91 -13.47
C SER A 114 -12.30 8.26 -14.08
N MET A 115 -11.77 9.37 -13.58
CA MET A 115 -12.06 10.70 -14.13
C MET A 115 -11.53 10.85 -15.56
N VAL A 116 -10.30 10.41 -15.82
CA VAL A 116 -9.69 10.42 -17.16
C VAL A 116 -10.49 9.54 -18.12
N LEU A 117 -10.85 8.34 -17.72
CA LEU A 117 -11.69 7.44 -18.54
C LEU A 117 -13.05 8.06 -18.87
N ASN A 118 -13.72 8.68 -17.89
CA ASN A 118 -14.98 9.35 -18.13
C ASN A 118 -14.83 10.53 -19.10
N GLN A 119 -13.75 11.27 -19.03
CA GLN A 119 -13.45 12.34 -19.97
C GLN A 119 -13.21 11.79 -21.39
N CYS A 120 -12.46 10.70 -21.53
CA CYS A 120 -12.26 10.02 -22.82
C CYS A 120 -13.60 9.53 -23.42
N ILE A 121 -14.48 8.93 -22.60
CA ILE A 121 -15.80 8.48 -23.05
C ILE A 121 -16.66 9.68 -23.48
N ALA A 122 -16.62 10.78 -22.73
CA ALA A 122 -17.37 11.97 -23.07
C ALA A 122 -16.96 12.52 -24.45
N GLU A 123 -15.66 12.60 -24.73
CA GLU A 123 -15.17 13.04 -26.07
C GLU A 123 -15.68 12.14 -27.18
N LEU A 124 -15.59 10.82 -27.02
CA LEU A 124 -16.03 9.85 -28.03
C LEU A 124 -17.55 9.84 -28.25
N THR A 125 -18.34 10.29 -27.26
CA THR A 125 -19.82 10.24 -27.34
C THR A 125 -20.47 11.55 -27.68
N THR A 126 -19.81 12.68 -27.43
CA THR A 126 -20.37 14.03 -27.64
C THR A 126 -19.85 14.71 -28.92
N GLU A 127 -18.63 14.40 -29.35
CA GLU A 127 -18.07 14.96 -30.57
C GLU A 127 -18.68 14.27 -31.82
N ALA A 128 -19.15 15.07 -32.77
CA ALA A 128 -19.78 14.56 -33.98
C ALA A 128 -18.77 14.05 -35.01
N ASP A 129 -17.57 14.65 -35.05
CA ASP A 129 -16.49 14.23 -35.94
C ASP A 129 -15.56 13.26 -35.23
N ILE A 130 -15.55 12.02 -35.68
CA ILE A 130 -14.76 10.93 -35.07
C ILE A 130 -13.25 11.25 -35.09
N ASN A 131 -12.73 11.97 -36.09
CA ASN A 131 -11.33 12.31 -36.15
C ASN A 131 -10.95 13.33 -35.07
N ILE A 132 -11.83 14.29 -34.81
CA ILE A 132 -11.66 15.26 -33.71
C ILE A 132 -11.77 14.54 -32.37
N ALA A 133 -12.77 13.66 -32.21
CA ALA A 133 -12.94 12.86 -30.99
C ALA A 133 -11.69 12.03 -30.66
N ILE A 134 -11.13 11.33 -31.65
CA ILE A 134 -9.90 10.51 -31.46
C ILE A 134 -8.70 11.42 -31.15
N HIS A 135 -8.56 12.57 -31.82
CA HIS A 135 -7.48 13.51 -31.54
C HIS A 135 -7.55 14.02 -30.10
N ASN A 136 -8.73 14.41 -29.61
CA ASN A 136 -8.95 14.87 -28.25
C ASN A 136 -8.70 13.72 -27.23
N LEU A 137 -9.15 12.52 -27.54
CA LEU A 137 -8.87 11.33 -26.74
C LEU A 137 -7.35 11.11 -26.57
N LEU A 138 -6.59 11.14 -27.67
CA LEU A 138 -5.14 10.98 -27.61
C LEU A 138 -4.47 12.10 -26.82
N ALA A 139 -4.98 13.35 -26.92
CA ALA A 139 -4.49 14.47 -26.13
C ALA A 139 -4.70 14.25 -24.63
N ILE A 140 -5.89 13.79 -24.23
CA ILE A 140 -6.20 13.48 -22.82
C ILE A 140 -5.26 12.40 -22.28
N ILE A 141 -5.11 11.29 -23.02
CA ILE A 141 -4.24 10.18 -22.64
C ILE A 141 -2.77 10.63 -22.57
N ASN A 142 -2.32 11.36 -23.58
CA ASN A 142 -0.95 11.88 -23.63
C ASN A 142 -0.61 12.76 -22.42
N ASN A 143 -1.52 13.67 -22.07
CA ASN A 143 -1.37 14.56 -20.91
C ASN A 143 -1.39 13.79 -19.59
N TYR A 144 -2.28 12.81 -19.46
CA TYR A 144 -2.36 11.99 -18.25
C TYR A 144 -1.06 11.22 -17.97
N PHE A 145 -0.48 10.60 -19.00
CA PHE A 145 0.78 9.89 -18.88
C PHE A 145 2.03 10.79 -18.90
N GLY A 146 1.87 12.09 -19.17
CA GLY A 146 2.99 13.00 -19.41
C GLY A 146 3.87 12.54 -20.57
N ALA A 147 3.25 11.94 -21.59
CA ALA A 147 3.97 11.35 -22.71
C ALA A 147 4.34 12.41 -23.77
N ASP A 148 5.41 12.15 -24.51
CA ASP A 148 5.82 12.99 -25.65
C ASP A 148 4.91 12.79 -26.85
N ARG A 149 4.37 11.58 -27.02
CA ARG A 149 3.48 11.22 -28.12
C ARG A 149 2.56 10.06 -27.76
N CYS A 150 1.39 10.08 -28.38
CA CYS A 150 0.43 9.00 -28.33
C CYS A 150 -0.10 8.75 -29.75
N TYR A 151 -0.26 7.48 -30.14
CA TYR A 151 -0.69 7.15 -31.48
C TYR A 151 -1.53 5.87 -31.54
N ILE A 152 -2.30 5.71 -32.62
CA ILE A 152 -3.05 4.50 -32.94
C ILE A 152 -2.51 3.96 -34.25
N PHE A 153 -2.18 2.64 -34.25
CA PHE A 153 -1.85 1.90 -35.45
C PHE A 153 -3.02 0.99 -35.84
N GLU A 154 -3.34 0.99 -37.12
CA GLU A 154 -4.26 0.03 -37.72
C GLU A 154 -3.47 -1.07 -38.43
N ASN A 155 -3.83 -2.33 -38.14
CA ASN A 155 -3.16 -3.49 -38.70
C ASN A 155 -3.86 -3.96 -39.96
N ASN A 156 -3.08 -4.13 -41.04
CA ASN A 156 -3.53 -4.80 -42.27
C ASN A 156 -2.95 -6.22 -42.26
N TYR A 157 -3.77 -7.18 -41.93
CA TYR A 157 -3.36 -8.60 -41.84
C TYR A 157 -3.12 -9.24 -43.21
N ASP A 158 -3.76 -8.75 -44.28
CA ASP A 158 -3.60 -9.29 -45.64
C ASP A 158 -2.19 -9.02 -46.18
N ASP A 159 -1.70 -7.81 -45.94
CA ASP A 159 -0.38 -7.35 -46.38
C ASP A 159 0.70 -7.52 -45.31
N ASN A 160 0.35 -7.99 -44.12
CA ASN A 160 1.22 -8.04 -42.92
C ASN A 160 1.91 -6.70 -42.59
N THR A 161 1.13 -5.61 -42.68
CA THR A 161 1.59 -4.25 -42.42
C THR A 161 0.74 -3.55 -41.38
N MET A 162 1.27 -2.46 -40.80
CA MET A 162 0.53 -1.55 -39.93
C MET A 162 0.81 -0.11 -40.32
N ASP A 163 -0.21 0.73 -40.17
CA ASP A 163 -0.19 2.16 -40.49
C ASP A 163 -0.51 2.99 -39.26
N ASN A 164 0.25 4.05 -38.99
CA ASN A 164 -0.07 5.03 -37.96
C ASN A 164 -1.24 5.90 -38.45
N THR A 165 -2.45 5.58 -38.01
CA THR A 165 -3.67 6.28 -38.46
C THR A 165 -3.89 7.60 -37.73
N TYR A 166 -3.63 7.61 -36.40
CA TYR A 166 -3.77 8.79 -35.56
C TYR A 166 -2.53 8.99 -34.69
N GLU A 167 -2.09 10.24 -34.59
CA GLU A 167 -0.97 10.65 -33.77
C GLU A 167 -1.30 11.98 -33.07
N TYR A 168 -1.01 12.04 -31.77
CA TYR A 168 -0.92 13.26 -30.98
C TYR A 168 0.51 13.41 -30.46
N VAL A 169 1.05 14.60 -30.52
CA VAL A 169 2.39 14.95 -30.02
C VAL A 169 2.32 16.20 -29.16
N SER A 170 3.16 16.25 -28.12
CA SER A 170 3.36 17.43 -27.29
C SER A 170 4.01 18.57 -28.10
N ASP A 171 3.81 19.83 -27.70
CA ASP A 171 4.22 21.04 -28.43
C ASP A 171 5.68 21.08 -28.92
N SER A 172 6.60 20.43 -28.19
CA SER A 172 8.03 20.38 -28.49
C SER A 172 8.45 19.20 -29.37
N ILE A 173 7.51 18.32 -29.73
CA ILE A 173 7.80 17.06 -30.41
C ILE A 173 7.33 17.10 -31.87
N THR A 174 8.17 16.60 -32.76
CA THR A 174 7.83 16.53 -34.20
C THR A 174 7.01 15.27 -34.47
N ALA A 175 5.86 15.41 -35.12
CA ALA A 175 5.03 14.30 -35.58
C ALA A 175 5.81 13.36 -36.54
N LYS A 176 5.53 12.08 -36.44
CA LYS A 176 6.16 11.02 -37.26
C LYS A 176 5.14 10.22 -38.07
N LYS A 177 3.86 10.55 -38.01
CA LYS A 177 2.77 9.84 -38.69
C LYS A 177 3.12 9.43 -40.12
N ASP A 178 3.60 10.40 -40.94
CA ASP A 178 3.90 10.16 -42.34
C ASP A 178 5.07 9.18 -42.58
N LYS A 179 5.95 9.00 -41.59
CA LYS A 179 7.09 8.07 -41.63
C LYS A 179 6.76 6.68 -41.09
N LEU A 180 5.65 6.55 -40.39
CA LEU A 180 5.21 5.32 -39.76
C LEU A 180 4.05 4.69 -40.51
N GLN A 181 4.21 4.59 -41.85
CA GLN A 181 3.23 3.99 -42.74
C GLN A 181 3.80 2.70 -43.35
N LYS A 182 2.93 1.73 -43.55
CA LYS A 182 3.25 0.41 -44.15
C LYS A 182 4.41 -0.31 -43.45
N LEU A 183 4.45 -0.19 -42.11
CA LEU A 183 5.46 -0.90 -41.31
C LEU A 183 5.15 -2.39 -41.29
N SER A 184 6.17 -3.22 -41.44
CA SER A 184 5.98 -4.66 -41.30
C SER A 184 5.59 -5.04 -39.87
N MET A 185 4.52 -5.81 -39.69
CA MET A 185 4.10 -6.32 -38.39
C MET A 185 5.16 -7.23 -37.72
N ASN A 186 6.10 -7.77 -38.52
CA ASN A 186 7.21 -8.56 -37.99
C ASN A 186 8.11 -7.76 -37.03
N ILE A 187 8.15 -6.42 -37.16
CA ILE A 187 8.91 -5.53 -36.28
C ILE A 187 8.39 -5.60 -34.83
N VAL A 188 7.09 -5.81 -34.68
CA VAL A 188 6.38 -5.84 -33.38
C VAL A 188 5.88 -7.22 -33.01
N SER A 189 6.52 -8.27 -33.52
CA SER A 189 6.08 -9.67 -33.34
C SER A 189 5.91 -10.03 -31.85
N LEU A 190 6.82 -9.58 -30.96
CA LEU A 190 6.73 -9.81 -29.53
C LEU A 190 5.51 -9.10 -28.90
N TRP A 191 5.13 -7.92 -29.39
CA TRP A 191 3.96 -7.23 -28.90
C TRP A 191 2.69 -7.97 -29.28
N MET A 192 2.65 -8.53 -30.51
CA MET A 192 1.50 -9.30 -31.00
C MET A 192 1.24 -10.56 -30.19
N GLU A 193 2.26 -11.17 -29.57
CA GLU A 193 2.07 -12.32 -28.67
C GLU A 193 1.34 -11.88 -27.40
N ASN A 194 1.74 -10.76 -26.78
CA ASN A 194 1.05 -10.20 -25.61
C ASN A 194 -0.37 -9.76 -25.96
N PHE A 195 -0.56 -9.16 -27.13
CA PHE A 195 -1.87 -8.66 -27.56
C PHE A 195 -2.88 -9.79 -27.80
N LYS A 196 -2.45 -10.97 -28.23
CA LYS A 196 -3.30 -12.17 -28.29
C LYS A 196 -3.83 -12.58 -26.93
N GLU A 197 -3.09 -12.29 -25.87
CA GLU A 197 -3.48 -12.53 -24.49
C GLU A 197 -4.17 -11.33 -23.83
N GLU A 198 -4.53 -10.30 -24.59
CA GLU A 198 -5.12 -9.03 -24.11
C GLU A 198 -4.26 -8.33 -23.05
N LYS A 199 -2.93 -8.47 -23.17
CA LYS A 199 -1.96 -7.85 -22.25
C LYS A 199 -1.21 -6.70 -22.92
N PRO A 200 -0.96 -5.59 -22.18
CA PRO A 200 -0.11 -4.53 -22.68
C PRO A 200 1.35 -4.99 -22.79
N TYR A 201 2.09 -4.36 -23.69
CA TYR A 201 3.54 -4.53 -23.79
C TYR A 201 4.23 -3.26 -23.30
N TYR A 202 5.12 -3.41 -22.34
CA TYR A 202 5.80 -2.30 -21.68
C TYR A 202 7.32 -2.41 -21.80
N ILE A 203 7.96 -1.34 -22.30
CA ILE A 203 9.42 -1.22 -22.36
C ILE A 203 9.84 -0.08 -21.44
N ALA A 204 10.44 -0.42 -20.31
CA ALA A 204 10.93 0.55 -19.32
C ALA A 204 12.18 1.31 -19.78
N ASP A 205 13.01 0.66 -20.63
CA ASP A 205 14.26 1.22 -21.13
C ASP A 205 14.58 0.57 -22.47
N ILE A 206 14.44 1.34 -23.55
CA ILE A 206 14.67 0.87 -24.91
C ILE A 206 16.12 0.45 -25.14
N SER A 207 17.09 0.99 -24.40
CA SER A 207 18.49 0.65 -24.55
C SER A 207 18.79 -0.84 -24.28
N ARG A 208 17.87 -1.51 -23.56
CA ARG A 208 17.93 -2.94 -23.25
C ARG A 208 17.37 -3.83 -24.36
N GLN A 209 16.74 -3.24 -25.37
CA GLN A 209 16.07 -3.94 -26.48
C GLN A 209 16.87 -3.86 -27.79
N LYS A 210 18.18 -3.64 -27.75
CA LYS A 210 19.03 -3.40 -28.93
C LYS A 210 19.03 -4.54 -29.97
N GLU A 211 18.73 -5.75 -29.52
CA GLU A 211 18.69 -6.94 -30.40
C GLU A 211 17.30 -7.13 -31.04
N GLU A 212 16.29 -6.37 -30.61
CA GLU A 212 14.92 -6.49 -31.09
C GLU A 212 14.71 -5.68 -32.38
N PRO A 213 13.92 -6.20 -33.34
CA PRO A 213 13.64 -5.49 -34.59
C PRO A 213 13.04 -4.09 -34.41
N VAL A 214 12.24 -3.92 -33.34
CA VAL A 214 11.58 -2.66 -33.03
C VAL A 214 12.53 -1.58 -32.51
N TYR A 215 13.73 -1.95 -32.06
CA TYR A 215 14.68 -1.02 -31.45
C TYR A 215 15.00 0.18 -32.37
N ASN A 216 15.31 -0.07 -33.63
CA ASN A 216 15.68 1.00 -34.55
C ASN A 216 14.52 1.98 -34.74
N MET A 217 13.29 1.47 -34.90
CA MET A 217 12.09 2.31 -35.04
C MET A 217 11.87 3.20 -33.81
N LEU A 218 11.94 2.63 -32.62
CA LEU A 218 11.72 3.38 -31.37
C LEU A 218 12.89 4.31 -31.05
N HIS A 219 14.13 3.91 -31.36
CA HIS A 219 15.32 4.74 -31.17
C HIS A 219 15.32 5.96 -32.08
N GLU A 220 14.89 5.83 -33.34
CA GLU A 220 14.72 6.96 -34.26
C GLU A 220 13.65 7.96 -33.82
N GLN A 221 12.70 7.50 -33.00
CA GLN A 221 11.66 8.33 -32.41
C GLN A 221 12.11 9.01 -31.11
N LEU A 222 13.35 8.74 -30.65
CA LEU A 222 13.88 9.18 -29.35
C LEU A 222 13.03 8.68 -28.16
N SER A 223 12.34 7.55 -28.34
CA SER A 223 11.52 6.94 -27.29
C SER A 223 12.40 6.27 -26.27
N LEU A 224 12.35 6.70 -25.02
CA LEU A 224 13.09 6.09 -23.91
C LEU A 224 12.26 5.01 -23.21
N ILE A 225 10.96 5.27 -23.09
CA ILE A 225 9.97 4.38 -22.49
C ILE A 225 8.84 4.21 -23.50
N HIS A 226 8.34 2.97 -23.65
CA HIS A 226 7.25 2.68 -24.57
C HIS A 226 6.21 1.78 -23.91
N ILE A 227 4.93 2.14 -24.08
CA ILE A 227 3.77 1.37 -23.64
C ILE A 227 2.88 1.13 -24.87
N SER A 228 2.57 -0.12 -25.14
CA SER A 228 1.64 -0.51 -26.19
C SER A 228 0.51 -1.34 -25.59
N GLU A 229 -0.72 -1.00 -25.95
CA GLU A 229 -1.92 -1.71 -25.52
C GLU A 229 -2.69 -2.22 -26.73
N PRO A 230 -3.25 -3.45 -26.67
CA PRO A 230 -4.10 -3.95 -27.73
C PRO A 230 -5.44 -3.24 -27.68
N THR A 231 -5.89 -2.69 -28.81
CA THR A 231 -7.28 -2.29 -29.01
C THR A 231 -8.01 -3.43 -29.73
N ARG A 232 -9.16 -3.86 -29.20
CA ARG A 232 -10.00 -4.85 -29.88
C ARG A 232 -10.48 -4.26 -31.21
N GLN A 233 -10.07 -4.88 -32.31
CA GLN A 233 -10.80 -4.74 -33.58
C GLN A 233 -11.90 -5.83 -33.57
N GLU A 234 -13.14 -5.39 -33.52
CA GLU A 234 -14.28 -6.27 -33.80
C GLU A 234 -14.39 -6.57 -35.30
#